data_bf92f595565cc24228a50810ea09a03b
#
_entry.id   bf92f595565cc24228a50810ea09a03b
#
_cell.length_a   1.000
_cell.length_b   1.000
_cell.length_c   1.000
_cell.angle_alpha   90.00
_cell.angle_beta   90.00
_cell.angle_gamma   90.00
#
_symmetry.space_group_name_H-M   'P 1'
#
loop_
_entity.id
_entity.type
_entity.pdbx_description
1 polymer ?
#
loop_
_entity_poly.entity_id
_entity_poly.type
_entity_poly.pdbx_seq_one_letter_code
_entity_poly.pdbx_strand_id
1 'polypeptide(L)'
;MTWNFDNGGWLKFSYYAGAYQDFKTRFQGRQYAYVCIDEGTQCPYKKFKYLLTNNRNAAHIRNRFWITCNPDPESWVRKFIDWWVDENGYIIPERDGVVRYCFMDGDTPDSIYWGNTREEVYEQCKGIIDSLWKDSYEELGYTKLEMFIKSATFIRADVSENIKLISTDASYIANLAQQDEEQRMRDLEANWNWKAAGDDMIKMEDLDEIYDNAEQIGDGKRRASADIAFTGGDNFVMWLWEGWHCKDLVVLRLDPKTLVSVVDAKLREWGVEECNFTYDMQGIGQYFKGFFKDAVPFNNQAAPIARNHQEEEGIKYLYKDLKSQCAWLFYKMIKEKQISIDSALLERKYSGNGFDKVPLRQILQKERKMLRRDENSDDRGFKLLPKKIAKKYVGHSPDFFESWFYVMIFSLTKKKNKKVKGLWMLSR
;
A
#
# COMPACT_ATOMS: atom_id res chain seq x y z
N MET A 1 -25.13 -0.28 -6.48
CA MET A 1 -26.31 0.58 -6.66
C MET A 1 -26.38 1.02 -8.11
N THR A 2 -27.55 1.01 -8.74
CA THR A 2 -27.76 1.46 -10.13
C THR A 2 -28.95 2.39 -10.17
N TRP A 3 -28.79 3.55 -10.82
CA TRP A 3 -29.86 4.48 -11.10
C TRP A 3 -30.23 4.38 -12.57
N ASN A 4 -31.51 4.29 -12.87
CA ASN A 4 -32.03 4.28 -14.23
C ASN A 4 -32.75 5.60 -14.45
N PHE A 5 -32.57 6.20 -15.63
CA PHE A 5 -33.20 7.45 -16.06
C PHE A 5 -34.29 7.17 -17.07
N ASP A 6 -35.27 8.03 -17.13
CA ASP A 6 -36.44 7.87 -18.02
C ASP A 6 -36.08 7.81 -19.52
N ASN A 7 -34.92 8.38 -19.89
CA ASN A 7 -34.39 8.33 -21.26
C ASN A 7 -33.67 7.02 -21.61
N GLY A 8 -33.72 6.00 -20.73
CA GLY A 8 -33.05 4.73 -20.90
C GLY A 8 -31.57 4.73 -20.51
N GLY A 9 -31.01 5.87 -20.12
CA GLY A 9 -29.67 5.96 -19.53
C GLY A 9 -29.61 5.34 -18.12
N TRP A 10 -28.45 4.98 -17.69
CA TRP A 10 -28.22 4.45 -16.33
C TRP A 10 -26.89 4.88 -15.77
N LEU A 11 -26.79 4.99 -14.44
CA LEU A 11 -25.59 5.28 -13.68
C LEU A 11 -25.37 4.17 -12.65
N LYS A 12 -24.18 3.57 -12.65
CA LYS A 12 -23.82 2.51 -11.72
C LYS A 12 -22.68 2.97 -10.81
N PHE A 13 -22.91 2.92 -9.50
CA PHE A 13 -21.88 3.08 -8.50
C PHE A 13 -21.21 1.73 -8.22
N SER A 14 -19.88 1.73 -8.15
CA SER A 14 -19.06 0.58 -7.85
C SER A 14 -17.81 1.01 -7.10
N TYR A 15 -16.88 0.10 -6.85
CA TYR A 15 -15.63 0.37 -6.14
C TYR A 15 -14.50 -0.42 -6.78
N TYR A 16 -13.28 0.09 -6.62
CA TYR A 16 -12.07 -0.56 -7.13
C TYR A 16 -11.25 -1.26 -6.03
N ALA A 17 -11.71 -1.26 -4.77
CA ALA A 17 -11.10 -2.01 -3.69
C ALA A 17 -11.17 -3.53 -3.89
N GLY A 18 -10.33 -4.29 -3.18
CA GLY A 18 -10.24 -5.74 -3.26
C GLY A 18 -9.15 -6.23 -4.19
N ALA A 19 -8.90 -7.56 -4.18
CA ALA A 19 -7.93 -8.21 -5.04
C ALA A 19 -8.21 -7.95 -6.53
N TYR A 20 -7.16 -7.94 -7.34
CA TYR A 20 -7.30 -7.64 -8.77
C TYR A 20 -8.24 -8.60 -9.49
N GLN A 21 -8.23 -9.88 -9.12
CA GLN A 21 -9.11 -10.88 -9.75
C GLN A 21 -10.59 -10.64 -9.45
N ASP A 22 -10.93 -10.26 -8.21
CA ASP A 22 -12.31 -9.92 -7.83
C ASP A 22 -12.78 -8.65 -8.54
N PHE A 23 -11.90 -7.66 -8.60
CA PHE A 23 -12.14 -6.44 -9.37
C PHE A 23 -12.40 -6.77 -10.85
N LYS A 24 -11.55 -7.57 -11.48
CA LYS A 24 -11.69 -7.99 -12.87
C LYS A 24 -13.03 -8.70 -13.09
N THR A 25 -13.39 -9.65 -12.23
CA THR A 25 -14.66 -10.38 -12.31
C THR A 25 -15.88 -9.44 -12.20
N ARG A 26 -15.80 -8.42 -11.34
CA ARG A 26 -16.87 -7.42 -11.15
C ARG A 26 -17.14 -6.62 -12.41
N PHE A 27 -16.12 -6.28 -13.20
CA PHE A 27 -16.22 -5.44 -14.39
C PHE A 27 -16.16 -6.23 -15.70
N GLN A 28 -15.84 -7.51 -15.68
CA GLN A 28 -15.72 -8.35 -16.87
C GLN A 28 -17.03 -8.35 -17.68
N GLY A 29 -16.93 -8.19 -19.00
CA GLY A 29 -18.06 -8.18 -19.92
C GLY A 29 -18.93 -6.91 -19.85
N ARG A 30 -18.57 -5.91 -19.03
CA ARG A 30 -19.30 -4.64 -18.90
C ARG A 30 -18.84 -3.65 -19.98
N GLN A 31 -19.75 -2.73 -20.32
CA GLN A 31 -19.51 -1.63 -21.26
C GLN A 31 -20.04 -0.33 -20.69
N TYR A 32 -19.25 0.72 -20.75
CA TYR A 32 -19.58 2.04 -20.22
C TYR A 32 -19.11 3.13 -21.19
N ALA A 33 -20.02 4.02 -21.59
CA ALA A 33 -19.67 5.21 -22.38
C ALA A 33 -18.83 6.20 -21.53
N TYR A 34 -19.17 6.29 -20.24
CA TYR A 34 -18.50 7.16 -19.27
C TYR A 34 -18.02 6.31 -18.10
N VAL A 35 -16.77 6.53 -17.70
CA VAL A 35 -16.19 5.97 -16.48
C VAL A 35 -15.65 7.14 -15.67
N CYS A 36 -16.00 7.22 -14.38
CA CYS A 36 -15.44 8.17 -13.45
C CYS A 36 -14.79 7.40 -12.29
N ILE A 37 -13.53 7.70 -11.99
CA ILE A 37 -12.83 7.22 -10.80
C ILE A 37 -12.68 8.41 -9.86
N ASP A 38 -13.27 8.29 -8.68
CA ASP A 38 -13.05 9.22 -7.58
C ASP A 38 -11.85 8.76 -6.76
N GLU A 39 -11.09 9.70 -6.21
CA GLU A 39 -9.83 9.43 -5.49
C GLU A 39 -8.84 8.59 -6.33
N GLY A 40 -8.62 8.98 -7.58
CA GLY A 40 -7.88 8.21 -8.57
C GLY A 40 -6.43 7.93 -8.23
N THR A 41 -5.80 8.74 -7.36
CA THR A 41 -4.45 8.49 -6.83
C THR A 41 -4.37 7.22 -5.98
N GLN A 42 -5.50 6.77 -5.43
CA GLN A 42 -5.61 5.52 -4.67
C GLN A 42 -5.92 4.31 -5.56
N CYS A 43 -6.29 4.52 -6.83
CA CYS A 43 -6.61 3.44 -7.77
C CYS A 43 -5.32 2.90 -8.41
N PRO A 44 -4.98 1.61 -8.28
CA PRO A 44 -3.82 1.05 -8.95
C PRO A 44 -3.86 1.21 -10.46
N TYR A 45 -2.70 1.49 -11.08
CA TYR A 45 -2.58 1.67 -12.54
C TYR A 45 -3.16 0.49 -13.33
N LYS A 46 -2.90 -0.73 -12.89
CA LYS A 46 -3.42 -1.96 -13.50
C LYS A 46 -4.95 -2.01 -13.54
N LYS A 47 -5.62 -1.53 -12.48
CA LYS A 47 -7.09 -1.45 -12.42
C LYS A 47 -7.62 -0.35 -13.33
N PHE A 48 -6.95 0.81 -13.37
CA PHE A 48 -7.25 1.87 -14.34
C PHE A 48 -7.14 1.35 -15.78
N LYS A 49 -6.04 0.69 -16.15
CA LYS A 49 -5.84 0.09 -17.48
C LYS A 49 -6.95 -0.90 -17.83
N TYR A 50 -7.36 -1.74 -16.89
CA TYR A 50 -8.47 -2.66 -17.10
C TYR A 50 -9.78 -1.93 -17.35
N LEU A 51 -10.10 -0.87 -16.60
CA LEU A 51 -11.31 -0.07 -16.82
C LEU A 51 -11.34 0.63 -18.17
N LEU A 52 -10.19 1.01 -18.73
CA LEU A 52 -10.12 1.53 -20.11
C LEU A 52 -10.64 0.52 -21.14
N THR A 53 -10.48 -0.79 -20.92
CA THR A 53 -11.04 -1.81 -21.82
C THR A 53 -12.58 -1.87 -21.76
N ASN A 54 -13.15 -1.45 -20.65
CA ASN A 54 -14.61 -1.39 -20.44
C ASN A 54 -15.23 -0.06 -20.91
N ASN A 55 -14.40 0.97 -21.16
CA ASN A 55 -14.84 2.27 -21.65
C ASN A 55 -15.15 2.21 -23.15
N ARG A 56 -16.24 1.58 -23.49
CA ARG A 56 -16.74 1.33 -24.84
C ARG A 56 -18.26 1.31 -24.87
N ASN A 57 -18.88 1.62 -26.00
CA ASN A 57 -20.32 1.54 -26.18
C ASN A 57 -20.69 1.30 -27.66
N ALA A 58 -21.89 0.79 -27.90
CA ALA A 58 -22.46 0.59 -29.24
C ALA A 58 -23.41 1.73 -29.63
N ALA A 59 -23.59 2.74 -28.81
CA ALA A 59 -24.54 3.84 -29.02
C ALA A 59 -23.93 5.03 -29.78
N HIS A 60 -22.72 4.89 -30.31
CA HIS A 60 -21.97 5.95 -31.01
C HIS A 60 -21.77 7.22 -30.16
N ILE A 61 -21.79 7.09 -28.83
CA ILE A 61 -21.51 8.17 -27.89
C ILE A 61 -20.00 8.22 -27.70
N ARG A 62 -19.40 9.41 -27.69
CA ARG A 62 -17.96 9.58 -27.45
C ARG A 62 -17.62 9.02 -26.05
N ASN A 63 -16.75 8.03 -25.99
CA ASN A 63 -16.25 7.49 -24.73
C ASN A 63 -15.45 8.54 -23.96
N ARG A 64 -15.69 8.62 -22.65
CA ARG A 64 -14.97 9.52 -21.75
C ARG A 64 -14.54 8.79 -20.49
N PHE A 65 -13.35 9.15 -20.02
CA PHE A 65 -12.78 8.65 -18.78
C PHE A 65 -12.38 9.84 -17.91
N TRP A 66 -12.91 9.91 -16.70
CA TRP A 66 -12.65 10.99 -15.75
C TRP A 66 -11.98 10.44 -14.51
N ILE A 67 -11.04 11.20 -13.96
CA ILE A 67 -10.36 10.89 -12.71
C ILE A 67 -10.39 12.16 -11.87
N THR A 68 -10.98 12.09 -10.68
CA THR A 68 -10.88 13.13 -9.65
C THR A 68 -9.92 12.64 -8.57
N CYS A 69 -9.07 13.51 -8.06
CA CYS A 69 -8.11 13.14 -7.02
C CYS A 69 -7.45 14.35 -6.39
N ASN A 70 -6.97 14.16 -5.16
CA ASN A 70 -6.00 15.05 -4.54
C ASN A 70 -4.57 14.62 -4.91
N PRO A 71 -3.59 15.54 -4.90
CA PRO A 71 -2.20 15.24 -5.17
C PRO A 71 -1.66 14.11 -4.30
N ASP A 72 -0.92 13.20 -4.94
CA ASP A 72 -0.11 12.19 -4.27
C ASP A 72 1.17 11.99 -5.11
N PRO A 73 2.34 12.40 -4.61
CA PRO A 73 3.60 12.35 -5.33
C PRO A 73 4.05 10.94 -5.69
N GLU A 74 3.51 9.92 -5.01
CA GLU A 74 3.86 8.52 -5.22
C GLU A 74 2.89 7.77 -6.12
N SER A 75 1.74 8.39 -6.43
CA SER A 75 0.76 7.79 -7.33
C SER A 75 1.26 7.77 -8.77
N TRP A 76 0.85 6.75 -9.52
CA TRP A 76 1.05 6.71 -10.98
C TRP A 76 0.46 7.94 -11.68
N VAL A 77 -0.56 8.58 -11.11
CA VAL A 77 -1.17 9.80 -11.64
C VAL A 77 -0.14 10.92 -11.71
N ARG A 78 0.77 11.07 -10.70
CA ARG A 78 1.84 12.07 -10.72
C ARG A 78 2.74 11.92 -11.96
N LYS A 79 3.11 10.68 -12.31
CA LYS A 79 3.89 10.39 -13.52
C LYS A 79 3.07 10.67 -14.79
N PHE A 80 1.79 10.33 -14.77
CA PHE A 80 0.90 10.54 -15.90
C PHE A 80 0.73 12.02 -16.26
N ILE A 81 0.70 12.90 -15.25
CA ILE A 81 0.52 14.35 -15.42
C ILE A 81 1.82 15.13 -15.41
N ASP A 82 2.97 14.47 -15.45
CA ASP A 82 4.30 15.10 -15.27
C ASP A 82 4.53 16.33 -16.17
N TRP A 83 4.07 16.28 -17.41
CA TRP A 83 4.19 17.42 -18.32
C TRP A 83 3.40 18.66 -17.88
N TRP A 84 2.30 18.51 -17.15
CA TRP A 84 1.49 19.65 -16.68
C TRP A 84 1.98 20.26 -15.38
N VAL A 85 2.91 19.61 -14.69
CA VAL A 85 3.39 19.98 -13.35
C VAL A 85 4.85 20.40 -13.42
N ASP A 86 5.22 21.48 -12.73
CA ASP A 86 6.59 21.97 -12.64
C ASP A 86 7.46 21.16 -11.67
N GLU A 87 8.75 21.53 -11.59
CA GLU A 87 9.72 20.90 -10.68
C GLU A 87 9.39 21.08 -9.19
N ASN A 88 8.59 22.09 -8.84
CA ASN A 88 8.14 22.37 -7.48
C ASN A 88 6.85 21.64 -7.12
N GLY A 89 6.20 20.96 -8.07
CA GLY A 89 4.99 20.21 -7.87
C GLY A 89 3.68 20.98 -8.10
N TYR A 90 3.76 22.15 -8.70
CA TYR A 90 2.59 22.96 -9.04
C TYR A 90 2.27 22.86 -10.53
N ILE A 91 1.00 23.06 -10.85
CA ILE A 91 0.57 23.10 -12.25
C ILE A 91 1.20 24.30 -12.97
N ILE A 92 1.65 24.07 -14.18
CA ILE A 92 2.12 25.12 -15.07
C ILE A 92 0.89 25.78 -15.69
N PRO A 93 0.60 27.09 -15.42
CA PRO A 93 -0.67 27.72 -15.81
C PRO A 93 -0.95 27.66 -17.31
N GLU A 94 0.08 27.77 -18.14
CA GLU A 94 -0.03 27.74 -19.60
C GLU A 94 -0.36 26.33 -20.13
N ARG A 95 -0.23 25.32 -19.29
CA ARG A 95 -0.50 23.91 -19.62
C ARG A 95 -1.80 23.40 -19.04
N ASP A 96 -2.44 24.17 -18.18
CA ASP A 96 -3.74 23.81 -17.58
C ASP A 96 -4.81 23.63 -18.68
N GLY A 97 -5.48 22.47 -18.67
CA GLY A 97 -6.48 22.14 -19.68
C GLY A 97 -5.94 21.81 -21.06
N VAL A 98 -4.62 21.94 -21.31
CA VAL A 98 -4.04 21.61 -22.62
C VAL A 98 -4.16 20.12 -22.89
N VAL A 99 -4.66 19.78 -24.08
CA VAL A 99 -4.80 18.38 -24.51
C VAL A 99 -3.46 17.87 -25.05
N ARG A 100 -3.05 16.71 -24.57
CA ARG A 100 -1.96 15.92 -25.13
C ARG A 100 -2.44 14.57 -25.61
N TYR A 101 -1.61 13.89 -26.38
CA TYR A 101 -1.91 12.57 -26.93
C TYR A 101 -0.94 11.55 -26.37
N CYS A 102 -1.43 10.32 -26.19
CA CYS A 102 -0.63 9.25 -25.64
C CYS A 102 -0.98 7.87 -26.21
N PHE A 103 0.01 7.01 -26.24
CA PHE A 103 -0.13 5.57 -26.42
C PHE A 103 0.39 4.87 -25.16
N MET A 104 -0.45 4.04 -24.53
CA MET A 104 -0.13 3.36 -23.29
C MET A 104 0.28 1.92 -23.58
N ASP A 105 1.59 1.68 -23.66
CA ASP A 105 2.16 0.35 -23.84
C ASP A 105 2.44 -0.32 -22.48
N GLY A 106 2.13 -1.61 -22.36
CA GLY A 106 2.41 -2.37 -21.15
C GLY A 106 1.56 -2.00 -19.92
N ASP A 107 1.99 -2.52 -18.77
CA ASP A 107 1.24 -2.47 -17.50
C ASP A 107 1.82 -1.48 -16.48
N THR A 108 2.77 -0.63 -16.89
CA THR A 108 3.38 0.39 -16.05
C THR A 108 3.18 1.79 -16.61
N PRO A 109 3.10 2.84 -15.77
CA PRO A 109 2.98 4.21 -16.25
C PRO A 109 4.26 4.70 -16.95
N ASP A 110 5.40 4.02 -16.77
CA ASP A 110 6.67 4.38 -17.40
C ASP A 110 6.72 4.00 -18.90
N SER A 111 5.77 3.18 -19.38
CA SER A 111 5.65 2.77 -20.78
C SER A 111 4.59 3.56 -21.56
N ILE A 112 4.43 4.85 -21.26
CA ILE A 112 3.51 5.73 -21.96
C ILE A 112 4.29 6.65 -22.89
N TYR A 113 3.98 6.59 -24.19
CA TYR A 113 4.50 7.51 -25.21
C TYR A 113 3.62 8.75 -25.28
N TRP A 114 4.21 9.94 -25.21
CA TRP A 114 3.50 11.20 -25.19
C TRP A 114 3.90 12.11 -26.34
N GLY A 115 2.93 12.87 -26.88
CA GLY A 115 3.15 13.89 -27.90
C GLY A 115 2.10 15.01 -27.86
N ASN A 116 2.36 16.07 -28.60
CA ASN A 116 1.42 17.18 -28.75
C ASN A 116 0.41 16.89 -29.87
N THR A 117 0.74 15.98 -30.78
CA THR A 117 -0.13 15.49 -31.85
C THR A 117 -0.18 13.97 -31.85
N ARG A 118 -1.16 13.40 -32.55
CA ARG A 118 -1.26 11.93 -32.73
C ARG A 118 -0.12 11.41 -33.58
N GLU A 119 0.30 12.18 -34.57
CA GLU A 119 1.39 11.86 -35.48
C GLU A 119 2.72 11.75 -34.71
N GLU A 120 3.02 12.70 -33.82
CA GLU A 120 4.21 12.64 -32.96
C GLU A 120 4.26 11.36 -32.12
N VAL A 121 3.13 10.96 -31.52
CA VAL A 121 3.05 9.71 -30.73
C VAL A 121 3.23 8.49 -31.64
N TYR A 122 2.59 8.47 -32.81
CA TYR A 122 2.69 7.36 -33.74
C TYR A 122 4.14 7.12 -34.19
N GLU A 123 4.86 8.18 -34.54
CA GLU A 123 6.27 8.03 -34.96
C GLU A 123 7.16 7.45 -33.83
N GLN A 124 6.88 7.76 -32.57
CA GLN A 124 7.62 7.19 -31.44
C GLN A 124 7.37 5.69 -31.25
N CYS A 125 6.18 5.20 -31.52
CA CYS A 125 5.76 3.82 -31.26
C CYS A 125 5.27 3.09 -32.52
N LYS A 126 5.66 3.55 -33.72
CA LYS A 126 5.22 3.04 -35.02
C LYS A 126 5.33 1.52 -35.15
N GLY A 127 6.50 0.96 -34.80
CA GLY A 127 6.72 -0.49 -34.89
C GLY A 127 5.77 -1.30 -33.99
N ILE A 128 5.39 -0.77 -32.83
CA ILE A 128 4.44 -1.40 -31.91
C ILE A 128 3.03 -1.33 -32.50
N ILE A 129 2.59 -0.13 -32.90
CA ILE A 129 1.25 0.06 -33.47
C ILE A 129 1.07 -0.73 -34.77
N ASP A 130 2.08 -0.73 -35.65
CA ASP A 130 2.03 -1.47 -36.91
C ASP A 130 1.92 -2.99 -36.69
N SER A 131 2.57 -3.51 -35.65
CA SER A 131 2.45 -4.93 -35.29
C SER A 131 1.07 -5.33 -34.76
N LEU A 132 0.34 -4.37 -34.18
CA LEU A 132 -1.02 -4.56 -33.65
C LEU A 132 -2.10 -4.29 -34.69
N TRP A 133 -1.76 -3.63 -35.81
CA TRP A 133 -2.69 -3.28 -36.86
C TRP A 133 -3.14 -4.50 -37.66
N LYS A 134 -4.41 -4.48 -38.07
CA LYS A 134 -5.00 -5.46 -38.98
C LYS A 134 -5.72 -4.74 -40.11
N ASP A 135 -5.56 -5.23 -41.34
CA ASP A 135 -6.16 -4.64 -42.54
C ASP A 135 -7.69 -4.53 -42.41
N SER A 136 -8.33 -5.49 -41.74
CA SER A 136 -9.76 -5.45 -41.43
C SER A 136 -10.21 -4.21 -40.63
N TYR A 137 -9.33 -3.52 -39.95
CA TYR A 137 -9.68 -2.27 -39.25
C TYR A 137 -9.82 -1.10 -40.22
N GLU A 138 -9.00 -1.07 -41.27
CA GLU A 138 -9.09 -0.07 -42.35
C GLU A 138 -10.39 -0.26 -43.14
N GLU A 139 -10.80 -1.50 -43.43
CA GLU A 139 -12.06 -1.82 -44.07
C GLU A 139 -13.28 -1.31 -43.28
N LEU A 140 -13.16 -1.23 -41.94
CA LEU A 140 -14.15 -0.67 -41.03
C LEU A 140 -14.06 0.86 -40.89
N GLY A 141 -13.15 1.52 -41.63
CA GLY A 141 -12.99 2.98 -41.62
C GLY A 141 -12.17 3.53 -40.46
N TYR A 142 -11.41 2.70 -39.74
CA TYR A 142 -10.55 3.16 -38.68
C TYR A 142 -9.15 3.54 -39.19
N THR A 143 -8.53 4.51 -38.55
CA THR A 143 -7.11 4.83 -38.74
C THR A 143 -6.28 4.34 -37.54
N LYS A 144 -4.99 4.07 -37.75
CA LYS A 144 -4.05 3.72 -36.68
C LYS A 144 -4.02 4.78 -35.56
N LEU A 145 -4.05 6.05 -35.98
CA LEU A 145 -4.00 7.21 -35.07
C LEU A 145 -5.22 7.29 -34.15
N GLU A 146 -6.42 7.08 -34.69
CA GLU A 146 -7.66 7.18 -33.92
C GLU A 146 -7.87 5.99 -33.02
N MET A 147 -7.47 4.80 -33.47
CA MET A 147 -7.69 3.55 -32.75
C MET A 147 -6.76 3.42 -31.53
N PHE A 148 -5.48 3.70 -31.70
CA PHE A 148 -4.47 3.40 -30.69
C PHE A 148 -4.09 4.60 -29.83
N ILE A 149 -4.17 5.83 -30.37
CA ILE A 149 -3.69 7.02 -29.69
C ILE A 149 -4.85 7.78 -29.04
N LYS A 150 -4.79 7.91 -27.74
CA LYS A 150 -5.81 8.57 -26.91
C LYS A 150 -5.42 10.01 -26.61
N SER A 151 -6.41 10.85 -26.39
CA SER A 151 -6.20 12.21 -25.88
C SER A 151 -6.37 12.23 -24.36
N ALA A 152 -5.55 12.99 -23.68
CA ALA A 152 -5.63 13.24 -22.24
C ALA A 152 -5.42 14.72 -21.95
N THR A 153 -6.04 15.21 -20.90
CA THR A 153 -5.82 16.54 -20.35
C THR A 153 -5.85 16.50 -18.84
N PHE A 154 -5.18 17.43 -18.21
CA PHE A 154 -5.23 17.66 -16.78
C PHE A 154 -5.80 19.06 -16.54
N ILE A 155 -6.71 19.18 -15.58
CA ILE A 155 -7.34 20.44 -15.21
C ILE A 155 -7.20 20.58 -13.70
N ARG A 156 -6.61 21.69 -13.25
CA ARG A 156 -6.55 22.03 -11.83
C ARG A 156 -7.95 22.40 -11.34
N ALA A 157 -8.26 21.98 -10.13
CA ALA A 157 -9.40 22.45 -9.37
C ALA A 157 -8.91 22.97 -8.03
N ASP A 158 -9.04 24.26 -7.81
CA ASP A 158 -8.68 24.90 -6.54
C ASP A 158 -9.91 25.01 -5.65
N VAL A 159 -9.73 24.76 -4.35
CA VAL A 159 -10.82 24.88 -3.39
C VAL A 159 -11.40 26.30 -3.35
N SER A 160 -10.57 27.33 -3.61
CA SER A 160 -10.99 28.74 -3.66
C SER A 160 -11.94 29.06 -4.83
N GLU A 161 -11.94 28.22 -5.87
CA GLU A 161 -12.86 28.35 -7.01
C GLU A 161 -14.26 27.80 -6.71
N ASN A 162 -14.40 27.02 -5.63
CA ASN A 162 -15.70 26.50 -5.20
C ASN A 162 -16.47 27.55 -4.38
N ILE A 163 -16.91 28.60 -5.06
CA ILE A 163 -17.64 29.74 -4.46
C ILE A 163 -18.84 29.26 -3.66
N LYS A 164 -19.53 28.20 -4.13
CA LYS A 164 -20.70 27.68 -3.45
C LYS A 164 -20.34 27.09 -2.07
N LEU A 165 -19.26 26.32 -1.99
CA LEU A 165 -18.78 25.76 -0.74
C LEU A 165 -18.33 26.88 0.21
N ILE A 166 -17.50 27.80 -0.27
CA ILE A 166 -16.96 28.89 0.52
C ILE A 166 -18.04 29.80 1.08
N SER A 167 -19.06 30.13 0.27
CA SER A 167 -20.19 30.97 0.70
C SER A 167 -21.10 30.29 1.72
N THR A 168 -21.09 28.95 1.76
CA THR A 168 -21.92 28.16 2.67
C THR A 168 -21.18 27.81 3.96
N ASP A 169 -19.90 27.49 3.85
CA ASP A 169 -19.03 27.11 4.97
C ASP A 169 -17.59 27.61 4.78
N ALA A 170 -17.35 28.85 5.19
CA ALA A 170 -16.01 29.44 5.17
C ALA A 170 -15.03 28.75 6.13
N SER A 171 -15.54 28.01 7.14
CA SER A 171 -14.69 27.30 8.11
C SER A 171 -13.96 26.11 7.47
N TYR A 172 -14.44 25.62 6.33
CA TYR A 172 -13.81 24.52 5.61
C TYR A 172 -12.36 24.84 5.22
N ILE A 173 -12.11 26.03 4.65
CA ILE A 173 -10.74 26.47 4.31
C ILE A 173 -9.87 26.59 5.56
N ALA A 174 -10.42 27.14 6.66
CA ALA A 174 -9.69 27.24 7.91
C ALA A 174 -9.32 25.85 8.47
N ASN A 175 -10.21 24.88 8.34
CA ASN A 175 -9.95 23.49 8.75
C ASN A 175 -8.84 22.84 7.88
N LEU A 176 -8.83 23.08 6.56
CA LEU A 176 -7.75 22.62 5.69
C LEU A 176 -6.41 23.25 6.07
N ALA A 177 -6.39 24.55 6.37
CA ALA A 177 -5.18 25.27 6.74
C ALA A 177 -4.61 24.83 8.11
N GLN A 178 -5.45 24.24 8.98
CA GLN A 178 -5.06 23.73 10.30
C GLN A 178 -4.63 22.24 10.29
N GLN A 179 -4.70 21.59 9.14
CA GLN A 179 -4.19 20.23 8.99
C GLN A 179 -2.67 20.18 9.19
N ASP A 180 -2.12 18.97 9.33
CA ASP A 180 -0.67 18.79 9.29
C ASP A 180 -0.10 19.26 7.93
N GLU A 181 1.20 19.52 7.91
CA GLU A 181 1.86 20.14 6.75
C GLU A 181 1.69 19.31 5.48
N GLU A 182 1.73 17.97 5.57
CA GLU A 182 1.53 17.08 4.43
C GLU A 182 0.13 17.23 3.84
N GLN A 183 -0.88 17.16 4.69
CA GLN A 183 -2.27 17.26 4.24
C GLN A 183 -2.57 18.66 3.71
N ARG A 184 -2.05 19.71 4.37
CA ARG A 184 -2.23 21.08 3.90
C ARG A 184 -1.60 21.30 2.52
N MET A 185 -0.36 20.86 2.31
CA MET A 185 0.34 21.01 1.03
C MET A 185 -0.37 20.26 -0.10
N ARG A 186 -0.99 19.12 0.23
CA ARG A 186 -1.74 18.31 -0.72
C ARG A 186 -3.15 18.84 -0.97
N ASP A 187 -3.92 19.07 0.09
CA ASP A 187 -5.36 19.29 0.00
C ASP A 187 -5.70 20.78 -0.18
N LEU A 188 -4.87 21.70 0.32
CA LEU A 188 -5.05 23.14 0.18
C LEU A 188 -4.17 23.75 -0.93
N GLU A 189 -2.87 23.40 -0.94
CA GLU A 189 -1.89 23.98 -1.87
C GLU A 189 -1.83 23.23 -3.21
N ALA A 190 -2.48 22.07 -3.31
CA ALA A 190 -2.49 21.20 -4.50
C ALA A 190 -1.08 20.83 -5.02
N ASN A 191 -0.11 20.63 -4.11
CA ASN A 191 1.28 20.32 -4.46
C ASN A 191 1.46 18.83 -4.76
N TRP A 192 1.92 18.51 -5.97
CA TRP A 192 2.12 17.14 -6.46
C TRP A 192 3.49 16.54 -6.13
N ASN A 193 4.44 17.33 -5.67
CA ASN A 193 5.80 16.87 -5.35
C ASN A 193 6.09 16.92 -3.86
N TRP A 194 5.18 17.51 -3.07
CA TRP A 194 5.45 17.64 -1.66
C TRP A 194 5.56 16.27 -1.01
N LYS A 195 6.72 16.00 -0.46
CA LYS A 195 7.02 14.81 0.32
C LYS A 195 7.50 15.25 1.68
N ALA A 196 6.98 14.61 2.72
CA ALA A 196 7.62 14.68 4.02
C ALA A 196 9.05 14.13 3.90
N ALA A 197 9.98 14.64 4.69
CA ALA A 197 11.40 14.28 4.63
C ALA A 197 11.63 12.75 4.59
N GLY A 198 12.36 12.27 3.58
CA GLY A 198 12.68 10.86 3.34
C GLY A 198 11.68 10.16 2.39
N ASP A 199 12.23 9.35 1.47
CA ASP A 199 11.40 8.56 0.55
C ASP A 199 10.73 7.38 1.26
N ASP A 200 9.44 7.14 0.96
CA ASP A 200 8.77 5.91 1.39
C ASP A 200 9.47 4.71 0.76
N MET A 201 9.99 3.83 1.60
CA MET A 201 10.69 2.62 1.13
C MET A 201 9.74 1.68 0.39
N ILE A 202 8.48 1.58 0.84
CA ILE A 202 7.44 0.76 0.23
C ILE A 202 6.44 1.67 -0.46
N LYS A 203 6.29 1.52 -1.76
CA LYS A 203 5.29 2.22 -2.58
C LYS A 203 3.93 1.53 -2.47
N MET A 204 2.87 2.22 -2.90
CA MET A 204 1.51 1.62 -2.92
C MET A 204 1.46 0.41 -3.85
N GLU A 205 2.11 0.49 -5.00
CA GLU A 205 2.18 -0.60 -5.97
C GLU A 205 2.84 -1.86 -5.37
N ASP A 206 3.86 -1.70 -4.53
CA ASP A 206 4.52 -2.83 -3.86
C ASP A 206 3.55 -3.59 -2.93
N LEU A 207 2.69 -2.86 -2.21
CA LEU A 207 1.64 -3.48 -1.38
C LEU A 207 0.55 -4.12 -2.24
N ASP A 208 0.10 -3.46 -3.30
CA ASP A 208 -0.91 -4.02 -4.18
C ASP A 208 -0.43 -5.32 -4.84
N GLU A 209 0.86 -5.40 -5.17
CA GLU A 209 1.46 -6.64 -5.70
C GLU A 209 1.43 -7.79 -4.70
N ILE A 210 1.71 -7.56 -3.41
CA ILE A 210 1.64 -8.63 -2.40
C ILE A 210 0.20 -8.98 -2.00
N TYR A 211 -0.76 -8.07 -2.19
CA TYR A 211 -2.17 -8.33 -1.97
C TYR A 211 -2.76 -9.28 -3.03
N ASP A 212 -2.21 -9.27 -4.22
CA ASP A 212 -2.60 -10.14 -5.34
C ASP A 212 -1.66 -11.36 -5.50
N ASN A 213 -0.67 -11.49 -4.62
CA ASN A 213 0.32 -12.56 -4.70
C ASN A 213 -0.27 -13.92 -4.31
N ALA A 214 0.28 -14.98 -4.90
CA ALA A 214 -0.03 -16.35 -4.48
C ALA A 214 0.41 -16.58 -3.03
N GLU A 215 -0.26 -17.47 -2.31
CA GLU A 215 0.04 -17.78 -0.92
C GLU A 215 1.51 -18.22 -0.74
N GLN A 216 2.27 -17.46 0.04
CA GLN A 216 3.68 -17.71 0.32
C GLN A 216 3.84 -18.60 1.55
N ILE A 217 3.35 -19.83 1.49
CA ILE A 217 3.31 -20.78 2.62
C ILE A 217 4.73 -21.18 3.06
N GLY A 218 5.69 -21.27 2.14
CA GLY A 218 7.09 -21.54 2.43
C GLY A 218 7.31 -22.82 3.26
N ASP A 219 7.80 -22.68 4.50
CA ASP A 219 8.05 -23.82 5.39
C ASP A 219 6.77 -24.33 6.12
N GLY A 220 5.62 -23.74 5.82
CA GLY A 220 4.32 -24.09 6.39
C GLY A 220 4.19 -23.87 7.91
N LYS A 221 5.21 -23.25 8.55
CA LYS A 221 5.18 -23.03 9.99
C LYS A 221 4.22 -21.92 10.35
N ARG A 222 3.42 -22.19 11.37
CA ARG A 222 2.57 -21.16 11.97
C ARG A 222 3.36 -20.32 12.96
N ARG A 223 3.28 -19.00 12.79
CA ARG A 223 3.94 -18.00 13.63
C ARG A 223 2.93 -16.94 14.03
N ALA A 224 3.20 -16.25 15.13
CA ALA A 224 2.45 -15.07 15.50
C ALA A 224 3.38 -13.92 15.85
N SER A 225 2.97 -12.69 15.49
CA SER A 225 3.69 -11.46 15.83
C SER A 225 2.72 -10.42 16.38
N ALA A 226 3.08 -9.73 17.48
CA ALA A 226 2.17 -8.81 18.14
C ALA A 226 2.86 -7.51 18.60
N ASP A 227 2.13 -6.40 18.48
CA ASP A 227 2.41 -5.16 19.21
C ASP A 227 1.46 -5.08 20.42
N ILE A 228 2.05 -4.87 21.62
CA ILE A 228 1.32 -4.91 22.88
C ILE A 228 1.06 -3.50 23.37
N ALA A 229 -0.20 -3.06 23.33
CA ALA A 229 -0.63 -1.80 23.88
C ALA A 229 -1.80 -1.98 24.87
N PHE A 230 -1.79 -1.23 25.97
CA PHE A 230 -2.82 -1.36 27.02
C PHE A 230 -3.49 -0.07 27.45
N THR A 231 -2.80 1.05 27.38
CA THR A 231 -3.31 2.33 27.89
C THR A 231 -3.02 3.46 26.91
N GLY A 232 -3.95 4.40 26.79
CA GLY A 232 -3.74 5.61 26.00
C GLY A 232 -4.29 5.57 24.56
N GLY A 233 -5.07 4.55 24.19
CA GLY A 233 -5.77 4.50 22.90
C GLY A 233 -5.11 3.69 21.83
N ASP A 234 -3.88 3.18 22.01
CA ASP A 234 -3.23 2.28 21.06
C ASP A 234 -3.86 0.88 21.12
N ASN A 235 -3.86 0.15 20.02
CA ASN A 235 -4.45 -1.19 19.92
C ASN A 235 -3.41 -2.27 20.20
N PHE A 236 -3.86 -3.37 20.85
CA PHE A 236 -3.16 -4.63 20.71
C PHE A 236 -3.45 -5.21 19.33
N VAL A 237 -2.41 -5.51 18.57
CA VAL A 237 -2.49 -6.05 17.21
C VAL A 237 -1.67 -7.33 17.15
N MET A 238 -2.28 -8.45 16.72
CA MET A 238 -1.60 -9.74 16.64
C MET A 238 -1.93 -10.43 15.32
N TRP A 239 -0.89 -10.79 14.56
CA TRP A 239 -0.97 -11.44 13.26
C TRP A 239 -0.73 -12.93 13.36
N LEU A 240 -1.48 -13.72 12.58
CA LEU A 240 -1.21 -15.13 12.29
C LEU A 240 -0.52 -15.25 10.93
N TRP A 241 0.56 -15.99 10.91
CA TRP A 241 1.32 -16.35 9.72
C TRP A 241 1.34 -17.87 9.52
N GLU A 242 1.24 -18.28 8.25
CA GLU A 242 1.56 -19.64 7.80
C GLU A 242 2.67 -19.53 6.77
N GLY A 243 3.91 -19.91 7.13
CA GLY A 243 5.09 -19.53 6.38
C GLY A 243 5.26 -18.00 6.34
N TRP A 244 5.16 -17.41 5.16
CA TRP A 244 5.17 -15.96 4.91
C TRP A 244 3.83 -15.45 4.36
N HIS A 245 2.77 -16.21 4.55
CA HIS A 245 1.39 -15.84 4.24
C HIS A 245 0.66 -15.38 5.49
N CYS A 246 0.14 -14.14 5.47
CA CYS A 246 -0.69 -13.58 6.53
C CYS A 246 -2.10 -14.14 6.45
N LYS A 247 -2.51 -14.93 7.43
CA LYS A 247 -3.75 -15.71 7.40
C LYS A 247 -4.87 -15.12 8.25
N ASP A 248 -4.52 -14.50 9.38
CA ASP A 248 -5.52 -13.91 10.28
C ASP A 248 -4.92 -12.73 11.07
N LEU A 249 -5.79 -11.92 11.64
CA LEU A 249 -5.45 -10.74 12.42
C LEU A 249 -6.46 -10.53 13.55
N VAL A 250 -5.95 -10.30 14.74
CA VAL A 250 -6.73 -9.93 15.94
C VAL A 250 -6.32 -8.53 16.40
N VAL A 251 -7.32 -7.68 16.63
CA VAL A 251 -7.16 -6.33 17.15
C VAL A 251 -8.04 -6.19 18.39
N LEU A 252 -7.43 -5.86 19.52
CA LEU A 252 -8.10 -5.85 20.82
C LEU A 252 -7.76 -4.58 21.61
N ARG A 253 -8.66 -4.24 22.53
CA ARG A 253 -8.45 -3.25 23.59
C ARG A 253 -8.93 -3.83 24.91
N LEU A 254 -8.04 -4.47 25.62
CA LEU A 254 -8.33 -5.20 26.87
C LEU A 254 -7.32 -4.83 27.95
N ASP A 255 -7.71 -5.07 29.20
CA ASP A 255 -6.75 -4.96 30.30
C ASP A 255 -5.66 -6.06 30.21
N PRO A 256 -4.48 -5.85 30.83
CA PRO A 256 -3.35 -6.75 30.72
C PRO A 256 -3.62 -8.19 31.07
N LYS A 257 -4.38 -8.43 32.14
CA LYS A 257 -4.66 -9.77 32.67
C LYS A 257 -5.57 -10.55 31.72
N THR A 258 -6.61 -9.90 31.24
CA THR A 258 -7.54 -10.47 30.24
C THR A 258 -6.83 -10.73 28.94
N LEU A 259 -5.95 -9.82 28.51
CA LEU A 259 -5.22 -9.95 27.25
C LEU A 259 -4.30 -11.18 27.23
N VAL A 260 -3.58 -11.49 28.32
CA VAL A 260 -2.75 -12.70 28.42
C VAL A 260 -3.58 -13.96 28.17
N SER A 261 -4.76 -14.05 28.78
CA SER A 261 -5.65 -15.22 28.63
C SER A 261 -6.18 -15.34 27.19
N VAL A 262 -6.51 -14.19 26.56
CA VAL A 262 -6.99 -14.16 25.17
C VAL A 262 -5.88 -14.55 24.20
N VAL A 263 -4.66 -14.05 24.41
CA VAL A 263 -3.50 -14.40 23.58
C VAL A 263 -3.18 -15.88 23.66
N ASP A 264 -3.16 -16.46 24.87
CA ASP A 264 -2.94 -17.90 25.08
C ASP A 264 -4.00 -18.73 24.35
N ALA A 265 -5.28 -18.36 24.50
CA ALA A 265 -6.38 -19.03 23.80
C ALA A 265 -6.24 -18.93 22.27
N LYS A 266 -5.85 -17.76 21.75
CA LYS A 266 -5.63 -17.55 20.32
C LYS A 266 -4.44 -18.31 19.76
N LEU A 267 -3.33 -18.38 20.47
CA LEU A 267 -2.17 -19.19 20.07
C LEU A 267 -2.56 -20.66 19.92
N ARG A 268 -3.37 -21.18 20.87
CA ARG A 268 -3.90 -22.56 20.79
C ARG A 268 -4.86 -22.74 19.63
N GLU A 269 -5.82 -21.84 19.46
CA GLU A 269 -6.78 -21.85 18.34
C GLU A 269 -6.08 -21.87 16.99
N TRP A 270 -5.04 -21.03 16.85
CA TRP A 270 -4.26 -20.91 15.64
C TRP A 270 -3.22 -22.04 15.47
N GLY A 271 -3.01 -22.88 16.49
CA GLY A 271 -1.99 -23.93 16.48
C GLY A 271 -0.57 -23.37 16.40
N VAL A 272 -0.33 -22.22 17.01
CA VAL A 272 0.99 -21.59 17.10
C VAL A 272 1.69 -22.05 18.36
N GLU A 273 2.84 -22.72 18.22
CA GLU A 273 3.71 -23.05 19.36
C GLU A 273 4.28 -21.75 19.96
N GLU A 274 4.40 -21.68 21.29
CA GLU A 274 4.88 -20.48 21.98
C GLU A 274 6.25 -19.99 21.48
N CYS A 275 7.14 -20.89 21.12
CA CYS A 275 8.47 -20.54 20.55
C CYS A 275 8.39 -19.91 19.13
N ASN A 276 7.23 -19.92 18.51
CA ASN A 276 6.93 -19.26 17.24
C ASN A 276 6.07 -17.99 17.44
N PHE A 277 5.93 -17.52 18.67
CA PHE A 277 5.28 -16.26 19.01
C PHE A 277 6.31 -15.19 19.35
N THR A 278 6.17 -14.01 18.75
CA THR A 278 6.97 -12.82 19.06
C THR A 278 6.07 -11.63 19.40
N TYR A 279 6.52 -10.78 20.29
CA TYR A 279 5.77 -9.63 20.76
C TYR A 279 6.71 -8.49 21.19
N ASP A 280 6.28 -7.22 21.08
CA ASP A 280 7.05 -6.08 21.57
C ASP A 280 7.30 -6.21 23.07
N MET A 281 8.59 -6.26 23.46
CA MET A 281 9.01 -6.39 24.85
C MET A 281 8.99 -5.08 25.62
N GLN A 282 8.86 -3.92 24.95
CA GLN A 282 8.96 -2.62 25.63
C GLN A 282 7.71 -2.34 26.49
N GLY A 283 7.92 -1.60 27.56
CA GLY A 283 6.82 -1.25 28.47
C GLY A 283 6.17 -2.50 29.09
N ILE A 284 4.89 -2.67 28.81
CA ILE A 284 4.07 -3.76 29.36
C ILE A 284 4.42 -5.13 28.75
N GLY A 285 5.11 -5.19 27.63
CA GLY A 285 5.61 -6.45 27.09
C GLY A 285 6.49 -7.24 28.06
N GLN A 286 7.12 -6.57 29.03
CA GLN A 286 7.82 -7.27 30.12
C GLN A 286 6.89 -8.13 30.98
N TYR A 287 5.64 -7.74 31.14
CA TYR A 287 4.65 -8.54 31.86
C TYR A 287 4.35 -9.86 31.14
N PHE A 288 4.28 -9.85 29.83
CA PHE A 288 4.06 -11.04 28.99
C PHE A 288 5.17 -12.09 29.16
N LYS A 289 6.41 -11.68 29.39
CA LYS A 289 7.55 -12.59 29.61
C LYS A 289 7.33 -13.56 30.76
N GLY A 290 6.53 -13.19 31.77
CA GLY A 290 6.22 -14.06 32.90
C GLY A 290 5.26 -15.20 32.53
N PHE A 291 4.45 -15.04 31.51
CA PHE A 291 3.43 -15.99 31.06
C PHE A 291 3.89 -16.80 29.84
N PHE A 292 4.55 -16.17 28.88
CA PHE A 292 5.03 -16.79 27.64
C PHE A 292 6.57 -16.94 27.71
N LYS A 293 7.00 -18.04 28.39
CA LYS A 293 8.42 -18.26 28.70
C LYS A 293 9.27 -18.68 27.50
N ASP A 294 8.65 -19.41 26.56
CA ASP A 294 9.30 -19.91 25.36
C ASP A 294 9.14 -18.96 24.16
N ALA A 295 8.30 -17.91 24.27
CA ALA A 295 8.14 -16.91 23.23
C ALA A 295 9.43 -16.12 22.99
N VAL A 296 9.51 -15.51 21.81
CA VAL A 296 10.66 -14.69 21.38
C VAL A 296 10.34 -13.21 21.58
N PRO A 297 10.75 -12.58 22.72
CA PRO A 297 10.48 -11.17 22.94
C PRO A 297 11.21 -10.30 21.91
N PHE A 298 10.50 -9.36 21.30
CA PHE A 298 11.07 -8.42 20.35
C PHE A 298 11.54 -7.16 21.09
N ASN A 299 12.86 -7.01 21.23
CA ASN A 299 13.44 -5.80 21.80
C ASN A 299 13.84 -4.85 20.67
N ASN A 300 13.07 -3.79 20.49
CA ASN A 300 13.27 -2.79 19.44
C ASN A 300 14.68 -2.21 19.41
N GLN A 301 15.31 -2.04 20.58
CA GLN A 301 16.65 -1.42 20.75
C GLN A 301 17.79 -2.43 20.85
N ALA A 302 17.52 -3.73 20.73
CA ALA A 302 18.58 -4.74 20.75
C ALA A 302 19.54 -4.55 19.57
N ALA A 303 20.78 -5.03 19.74
CA ALA A 303 21.73 -5.08 18.65
C ALA A 303 21.21 -5.97 17.51
N PRO A 304 21.54 -5.66 16.25
CA PRO A 304 21.24 -6.51 15.12
C PRO A 304 21.76 -7.93 15.29
N ILE A 305 21.05 -8.91 14.78
CA ILE A 305 21.37 -10.33 14.91
C ILE A 305 22.09 -10.80 13.64
N ALA A 306 23.32 -11.29 13.76
CA ALA A 306 24.06 -11.93 12.68
C ALA A 306 23.53 -13.35 12.41
N ARG A 307 23.28 -13.69 11.16
CA ARG A 307 22.81 -15.03 10.76
C ARG A 307 23.93 -16.07 10.76
N ASN A 308 25.16 -15.62 10.57
CA ASN A 308 26.36 -16.46 10.55
C ASN A 308 27.61 -15.68 11.04
N HIS A 309 28.73 -16.37 11.25
CA HIS A 309 29.96 -15.75 11.72
C HIS A 309 30.57 -14.72 10.76
N GLN A 310 30.34 -14.84 9.46
CA GLN A 310 30.82 -13.87 8.48
C GLN A 310 30.09 -12.52 8.58
N GLU A 311 28.85 -12.52 9.06
CA GLU A 311 28.05 -11.30 9.29
C GLU A 311 28.35 -10.65 10.64
N GLU A 312 28.97 -11.37 11.63
CA GLU A 312 29.13 -10.88 13.02
C GLU A 312 29.90 -9.56 13.12
N GLU A 313 30.95 -9.39 12.33
CA GLU A 313 31.75 -8.16 12.35
C GLU A 313 31.07 -7.00 11.57
N GLY A 314 30.34 -7.32 10.51
CA GLY A 314 29.77 -6.34 9.59
C GLY A 314 28.36 -5.87 9.95
N ILE A 315 27.57 -6.69 10.63
CA ILE A 315 26.12 -6.46 10.82
C ILE A 315 25.80 -5.12 11.51
N LYS A 316 26.60 -4.72 12.50
CA LYS A 316 26.46 -3.44 13.23
C LYS A 316 26.69 -2.21 12.36
N TYR A 317 27.35 -2.36 11.20
CA TYR A 317 27.53 -1.28 10.23
C TYR A 317 26.43 -1.25 9.18
N LEU A 318 25.60 -2.31 9.08
CA LEU A 318 24.49 -2.38 8.17
C LEU A 318 23.19 -1.87 8.80
N TYR A 319 22.98 -2.12 10.10
CA TYR A 319 21.76 -1.75 10.81
C TYR A 319 22.09 -1.16 12.18
N LYS A 320 21.30 -0.15 12.58
CA LYS A 320 21.46 0.48 13.89
C LYS A 320 21.00 -0.43 15.05
N ASP A 321 19.87 -1.09 14.87
CA ASP A 321 19.21 -1.91 15.88
C ASP A 321 18.40 -3.05 15.22
N LEU A 322 17.89 -3.95 16.05
CA LEU A 322 17.09 -5.10 15.61
C LEU A 322 15.81 -4.67 14.88
N LYS A 323 15.17 -3.58 15.33
CA LYS A 323 13.96 -3.06 14.68
C LYS A 323 14.26 -2.63 13.25
N SER A 324 15.31 -1.87 13.05
CA SER A 324 15.78 -1.43 11.72
C SER A 324 16.14 -2.61 10.83
N GLN A 325 16.80 -3.62 11.39
CA GLN A 325 17.13 -4.85 10.66
C GLN A 325 15.87 -5.60 10.19
N CYS A 326 14.91 -5.84 11.08
CA CYS A 326 13.67 -6.53 10.74
C CYS A 326 12.83 -5.75 9.75
N ALA A 327 12.72 -4.44 9.91
CA ALA A 327 12.04 -3.55 8.98
C ALA A 327 12.65 -3.61 7.56
N TRP A 328 14.00 -3.60 7.48
CA TRP A 328 14.70 -3.74 6.20
C TRP A 328 14.48 -5.11 5.55
N LEU A 329 14.52 -6.19 6.32
CA LEU A 329 14.26 -7.53 5.81
C LEU A 329 12.82 -7.65 5.30
N PHE A 330 11.87 -7.09 6.03
CA PHE A 330 10.47 -7.06 5.61
C PHE A 330 10.27 -6.28 4.32
N TYR A 331 10.88 -5.10 4.20
CA TYR A 331 10.92 -4.32 2.97
C TYR A 331 11.43 -5.17 1.79
N LYS A 332 12.56 -5.88 1.96
CA LYS A 332 13.09 -6.75 0.91
C LYS A 332 12.10 -7.82 0.49
N MET A 333 11.46 -8.50 1.46
CA MET A 333 10.50 -9.55 1.15
C MET A 333 9.26 -9.03 0.41
N ILE A 334 8.83 -7.79 0.71
CA ILE A 334 7.77 -7.13 -0.05
C ILE A 334 8.23 -6.87 -1.50
N LYS A 335 9.41 -6.27 -1.69
CA LYS A 335 9.96 -5.96 -3.02
C LYS A 335 10.20 -7.22 -3.87
N GLU A 336 10.58 -8.33 -3.24
CA GLU A 336 10.82 -9.62 -3.88
C GLU A 336 9.55 -10.48 -3.99
N LYS A 337 8.37 -9.96 -3.56
CA LYS A 337 7.06 -10.65 -3.58
C LYS A 337 7.07 -11.98 -2.82
N GLN A 338 7.83 -12.04 -1.73
CA GLN A 338 7.96 -13.24 -0.89
C GLN A 338 6.98 -13.26 0.27
N ILE A 339 6.08 -12.29 0.34
CA ILE A 339 4.99 -12.18 1.32
C ILE A 339 3.66 -12.19 0.58
N SER A 340 2.64 -12.73 1.23
CA SER A 340 1.25 -12.63 0.79
C SER A 340 0.32 -12.45 1.98
N ILE A 341 -0.88 -12.01 1.71
CA ILE A 341 -1.92 -11.79 2.73
C ILE A 341 -3.27 -12.30 2.21
N ASP A 342 -4.04 -12.92 3.08
CA ASP A 342 -5.39 -13.38 2.75
C ASP A 342 -6.25 -12.19 2.31
N SER A 343 -6.85 -12.29 1.13
CA SER A 343 -7.65 -11.22 0.53
C SER A 343 -8.87 -10.86 1.38
N ALA A 344 -9.44 -11.84 2.10
CA ALA A 344 -10.57 -11.60 3.00
C ALA A 344 -10.19 -10.73 4.21
N LEU A 345 -8.91 -10.76 4.64
CA LEU A 345 -8.43 -9.89 5.71
C LEU A 345 -8.41 -8.42 5.27
N LEU A 346 -8.02 -8.15 4.04
CA LEU A 346 -7.85 -6.79 3.52
C LEU A 346 -9.13 -5.95 3.55
N GLU A 347 -10.28 -6.61 3.46
CA GLU A 347 -11.59 -5.96 3.48
C GLU A 347 -12.20 -5.89 4.89
N ARG A 348 -11.62 -6.58 5.88
CA ARG A 348 -12.06 -6.46 7.28
C ARG A 348 -11.79 -5.05 7.78
N LYS A 349 -12.78 -4.49 8.50
CA LYS A 349 -12.71 -3.14 9.03
C LYS A 349 -12.28 -3.15 10.49
N TYR A 350 -11.36 -2.26 10.79
CA TYR A 350 -10.83 -2.09 12.14
C TYR A 350 -10.97 -0.65 12.59
N SER A 351 -10.99 -0.44 13.91
CA SER A 351 -11.00 0.87 14.54
C SER A 351 -9.77 1.02 15.41
N GLY A 352 -9.22 2.23 15.43
CA GLY A 352 -8.02 2.56 16.17
C GLY A 352 -8.05 3.98 16.73
N ASN A 353 -6.93 4.44 17.26
CA ASN A 353 -6.77 5.82 17.64
C ASN A 353 -6.59 6.68 16.39
N GLY A 354 -7.56 7.54 16.10
CA GLY A 354 -7.56 8.40 14.92
C GLY A 354 -8.25 7.83 13.67
N PHE A 355 -8.87 6.62 13.75
CA PHE A 355 -9.68 6.08 12.67
C PHE A 355 -10.77 5.11 13.17
N ASP A 356 -11.89 5.01 12.45
CA ASP A 356 -13.01 4.14 12.79
C ASP A 356 -13.50 3.37 11.56
N LYS A 357 -13.66 2.04 11.72
CA LYS A 357 -14.17 1.12 10.70
C LYS A 357 -13.47 1.24 9.34
N VAL A 358 -12.15 1.40 9.36
CA VAL A 358 -11.32 1.49 8.15
C VAL A 358 -10.92 0.09 7.68
N PRO A 359 -11.00 -0.24 6.38
CA PRO A 359 -10.50 -1.50 5.85
C PRO A 359 -9.00 -1.68 6.11
N LEU A 360 -8.58 -2.90 6.42
CA LEU A 360 -7.17 -3.21 6.69
C LEU A 360 -6.24 -2.74 5.55
N ARG A 361 -6.66 -2.92 4.30
CA ARG A 361 -5.92 -2.43 3.11
C ARG A 361 -5.52 -0.97 3.26
N GLN A 362 -6.46 -0.10 3.62
CA GLN A 362 -6.20 1.33 3.76
C GLN A 362 -5.32 1.65 4.97
N ILE A 363 -5.47 0.89 6.06
CA ILE A 363 -4.60 1.03 7.23
C ILE A 363 -3.16 0.71 6.85
N LEU A 364 -2.90 -0.42 6.19
CA LEU A 364 -1.56 -0.82 5.77
C LEU A 364 -0.97 0.14 4.73
N GLN A 365 -1.78 0.63 3.78
CA GLN A 365 -1.36 1.65 2.81
C GLN A 365 -0.92 2.95 3.50
N LYS A 366 -1.58 3.34 4.59
CA LYS A 366 -1.22 4.52 5.36
C LYS A 366 0.00 4.27 6.25
N GLU A 367 -0.01 3.15 6.98
CA GLU A 367 1.05 2.82 7.93
C GLU A 367 2.38 2.41 7.27
N ARG A 368 2.40 2.00 5.98
CA ARG A 368 3.65 1.73 5.25
C ARG A 368 4.65 2.90 5.32
N LYS A 369 4.12 4.14 5.45
CA LYS A 369 4.92 5.37 5.55
C LYS A 369 5.83 5.40 6.78
N MET A 370 5.63 4.51 7.75
CA MET A 370 6.57 4.37 8.86
C MET A 370 7.93 3.77 8.44
N LEU A 371 7.94 3.00 7.35
CA LEU A 371 9.17 2.44 6.79
C LEU A 371 9.93 3.51 5.99
N ARG A 372 10.61 4.38 6.71
CA ARG A 372 11.49 5.41 6.17
C ARG A 372 12.85 5.35 6.85
N ARG A 373 13.89 5.70 6.12
CA ARG A 373 15.22 5.87 6.69
C ARG A 373 15.25 7.17 7.51
N ASP A 374 15.88 7.12 8.67
CA ASP A 374 16.21 8.31 9.45
C ASP A 374 17.43 9.01 8.82
N GLU A 375 17.20 9.99 7.96
CA GLU A 375 18.24 10.74 7.25
C GLU A 375 19.06 11.66 8.19
N ASN A 376 18.50 12.01 9.34
CA ASN A 376 19.17 12.83 10.34
C ASN A 376 20.08 12.00 11.27
N SER A 377 20.23 10.70 10.99
CA SER A 377 21.07 9.83 11.76
C SER A 377 22.52 9.90 11.27
N ASP A 378 23.45 10.21 12.17
CA ASP A 378 24.89 10.10 11.92
C ASP A 378 25.37 8.64 11.83
N ASP A 379 24.47 7.68 11.99
CA ASP A 379 24.76 6.26 11.93
C ASP A 379 25.07 5.81 10.50
N ARG A 380 26.18 5.09 10.35
CA ARG A 380 26.58 4.53 9.04
C ARG A 380 25.63 3.48 8.50
N GLY A 381 24.86 2.80 9.37
CA GLY A 381 23.90 1.76 9.02
C GLY A 381 22.50 2.29 8.80
N PHE A 382 21.63 1.43 8.26
CA PHE A 382 20.22 1.72 8.14
C PHE A 382 19.57 1.87 9.52
N LYS A 383 18.93 3.00 9.73
CA LYS A 383 18.12 3.31 10.91
C LYS A 383 16.72 3.65 10.47
N LEU A 384 15.75 2.96 11.06
CA LEU A 384 14.34 3.25 10.83
C LEU A 384 13.95 4.57 11.50
N LEU A 385 13.07 5.33 10.86
CA LEU A 385 12.52 6.57 11.40
C LEU A 385 11.93 6.33 12.81
N PRO A 386 12.24 7.19 13.80
CA PRO A 386 11.70 7.03 15.16
C PRO A 386 10.17 7.02 15.19
N LYS A 387 9.55 6.13 15.97
CA LYS A 387 8.07 5.99 16.08
C LYS A 387 7.35 7.33 16.31
N LYS A 388 7.93 8.23 17.11
CA LYS A 388 7.36 9.57 17.38
C LYS A 388 7.24 10.41 16.11
N ILE A 389 8.21 10.29 15.20
CA ILE A 389 8.21 11.01 13.91
C ILE A 389 7.29 10.28 12.94
N ALA A 390 7.39 8.93 12.88
CA ALA A 390 6.51 8.12 12.04
C ALA A 390 5.01 8.36 12.32
N LYS A 391 4.62 8.54 13.59
CA LYS A 391 3.24 8.92 13.97
C LYS A 391 2.74 10.21 13.32
N LYS A 392 3.62 11.17 13.03
CA LYS A 392 3.24 12.43 12.34
C LYS A 392 2.87 12.16 10.88
N TYR A 393 3.60 11.26 10.19
CA TYR A 393 3.32 10.92 8.80
C TYR A 393 2.13 9.98 8.63
N VAL A 394 1.93 9.10 9.59
CA VAL A 394 0.82 8.13 9.58
C VAL A 394 -0.46 8.75 10.14
N GLY A 395 -0.35 9.78 11.02
CA GLY A 395 -1.46 10.43 11.70
C GLY A 395 -2.02 9.63 12.89
N HIS A 396 -1.47 8.45 13.17
CA HIS A 396 -1.77 7.59 14.32
C HIS A 396 -0.60 6.67 14.64
N SER A 397 -0.69 5.86 15.70
CA SER A 397 0.32 4.84 15.98
C SER A 397 0.29 3.75 14.90
N PRO A 398 1.43 3.41 14.28
CA PRO A 398 1.49 2.42 13.19
C PRO A 398 1.54 0.98 13.73
N ASP A 399 0.59 0.62 14.59
CA ASP A 399 0.61 -0.62 15.37
C ASP A 399 0.40 -1.87 14.49
N PHE A 400 -0.35 -1.73 13.38
CA PHE A 400 -0.59 -2.81 12.44
C PHE A 400 0.66 -3.15 11.64
N PHE A 401 1.31 -2.16 11.07
CA PHE A 401 2.49 -2.38 10.25
C PHE A 401 3.71 -2.75 11.11
N GLU A 402 3.81 -2.18 12.31
CA GLU A 402 4.90 -2.46 13.24
C GLU A 402 4.85 -3.91 13.71
N SER A 403 3.71 -4.38 14.19
CA SER A 403 3.51 -5.78 14.56
C SER A 403 3.64 -6.75 13.38
N TRP A 404 3.38 -6.28 12.15
CA TRP A 404 3.47 -7.08 10.93
C TRP A 404 4.91 -7.49 10.64
N PHE A 405 5.88 -6.56 10.71
CA PHE A 405 7.28 -6.88 10.42
C PHE A 405 8.04 -7.55 11.58
N TYR A 406 7.50 -7.58 12.80
CA TYR A 406 8.17 -8.29 13.92
C TYR A 406 8.38 -9.76 13.63
N VAL A 407 7.58 -10.39 12.80
CA VAL A 407 7.75 -11.79 12.37
C VAL A 407 9.13 -12.06 11.78
N MET A 408 9.82 -11.03 11.25
CA MET A 408 11.15 -11.17 10.66
C MET A 408 12.20 -11.68 11.64
N ILE A 409 12.01 -11.56 12.95
CA ILE A 409 12.92 -12.11 13.96
C ILE A 409 13.13 -13.62 13.77
N PHE A 410 12.09 -14.33 13.28
CA PHE A 410 12.18 -15.77 13.02
C PHE A 410 13.07 -16.12 11.81
N SER A 411 13.34 -15.17 10.92
CA SER A 411 14.32 -15.35 9.84
C SER A 411 15.76 -15.19 10.31
N LEU A 412 15.97 -14.59 11.50
CA LEU A 412 17.27 -14.29 12.08
C LEU A 412 17.70 -15.30 13.15
N THR A 413 16.74 -15.87 13.88
CA THR A 413 17.04 -16.80 14.98
C THR A 413 17.40 -18.17 14.43
N LYS A 414 18.61 -18.67 14.80
CA LYS A 414 19.03 -20.04 14.47
C LYS A 414 18.06 -21.02 15.15
N LYS A 415 17.62 -22.07 14.43
CA LYS A 415 16.89 -23.19 15.01
C LYS A 415 17.69 -23.73 16.21
N LYS A 416 17.15 -23.64 17.42
CA LYS A 416 17.63 -24.45 18.52
C LYS A 416 17.30 -25.91 18.17
N ASN A 417 18.29 -26.66 17.67
CA ASN A 417 18.16 -28.11 17.55
C ASN A 417 17.86 -28.63 18.95
N LYS A 418 16.61 -29.10 19.19
CA LYS A 418 16.32 -29.92 20.36
C LYS A 418 17.28 -31.10 20.30
N LYS A 419 18.30 -31.12 21.17
CA LYS A 419 19.09 -32.33 21.39
C LYS A 419 18.11 -33.39 21.82
N VAL A 420 17.82 -34.35 20.93
CA VAL A 420 17.15 -35.59 21.29
C VAL A 420 18.04 -36.21 22.36
N LYS A 421 17.58 -36.24 23.61
CA LYS A 421 18.22 -37.00 24.65
C LYS A 421 18.16 -38.47 24.21
N GLY A 422 19.26 -38.97 23.70
CA GLY A 422 19.40 -40.36 23.33
C GLY A 422 19.05 -41.24 24.52
N LEU A 423 18.02 -42.09 24.35
CA LEU A 423 17.72 -43.17 25.27
C LEU A 423 18.90 -44.15 25.18
N TRP A 424 19.73 -44.19 26.21
CA TRP A 424 20.69 -45.25 26.34
C TRP A 424 19.93 -46.50 26.75
N MET A 425 19.62 -47.40 25.79
CA MET A 425 19.23 -48.75 26.12
C MET A 425 20.48 -49.50 26.60
N LEU A 426 20.51 -49.82 27.90
CA LEU A 426 21.41 -50.80 28.46
C LEU A 426 20.98 -52.17 27.95
N SER A 427 21.74 -52.74 27.01
CA SER A 427 21.70 -54.18 26.71
C SER A 427 22.44 -54.94 27.77
N ARG A 428 21.73 -55.82 28.45
CA ARG A 428 22.30 -57.04 29.07
C ARG A 428 22.08 -58.21 28.16
#